data_d61ff0c1c6f3f3fcc44aee4699c60fdb
#
_entry.id   d61ff0c1c6f3f3fcc44aee4699c60fdb
#
_cell.length_a   1.000
_cell.length_b   1.000
_cell.length_c   1.000
_cell.angle_alpha   90.00
_cell.angle_beta   90.00
_cell.angle_gamma   90.00
#
_symmetry.space_group_name_H-M   'P 1'
#
loop_
_entity.id
_entity.type
_entity.pdbx_description
1 polymer ?
#
loop_
_entity_poly.entity_id
_entity_poly.type
_entity_poly.pdbx_seq_one_letter_code
_entity_poly.pdbx_strand_id
1 'polypeptide(L)'
;LTLAIACALLVSCNDGDRGCFGCAGFTPTEFSKGVVSADFNGDGFADVIALSTIRPPVSASPSNIKAYLSTAAGVFGAPVLTADGFNPLYLAAADLNGDGLLDLVSASFDDGALDVFFNNKTSPGAFNPAVVLNSPGASQVAIADMNGDGLPDLVSADFNVSLFVQTSAGTFAAPISLYGGGANWVALGDLNGDGAPDVALTDNVGVKVLMHTGAASATTYAAPVTVFTQSPNLNVVGANIIAMGDVDGDGLNDLVITDPGPTGGMSPAVYVLLQDPANHGSFPTSVGYAIATQDLPQSILVRDLQGTGKLDIVIGGGKSVTVLLHDPANPGKFLPASIYPAAGANEIAIADINGDGKLDIVVSNGLTFPMQGSVATTHPGVLLQSATTPGTFGPLQDLP
;
A
#
# COMPACT_ATOMS: atom_id res chain seq x y z
N LEU A 1 9.22 -16.68 -0.99
CA LEU A 1 8.97 -18.03 -1.60
C LEU A 1 7.54 -18.51 -1.40
N THR A 2 6.81 -18.08 -0.41
CA THR A 2 5.52 -18.65 -0.02
C THR A 2 4.31 -17.81 -0.49
N LEU A 3 4.47 -16.51 -0.77
CA LEU A 3 3.44 -15.75 -1.51
C LEU A 3 3.38 -16.22 -2.97
N ALA A 4 4.55 -16.51 -3.56
CA ALA A 4 4.66 -17.18 -4.87
C ALA A 4 4.06 -18.61 -4.83
N ILE A 5 4.15 -19.34 -3.70
CA ILE A 5 3.61 -20.70 -3.58
C ILE A 5 2.07 -20.70 -3.41
N ALA A 6 1.47 -19.72 -2.73
CA ALA A 6 0.02 -19.60 -2.69
C ALA A 6 -0.57 -19.18 -4.06
N CYS A 7 0.17 -18.42 -4.88
CA CYS A 7 -0.16 -18.18 -6.29
C CYS A 7 0.29 -19.29 -7.24
N ALA A 8 1.35 -20.05 -6.92
CA ALA A 8 1.88 -21.12 -7.78
C ALA A 8 1.17 -22.47 -7.60
N LEU A 9 0.39 -22.66 -6.53
CA LEU A 9 -0.48 -23.84 -6.38
C LEU A 9 -1.79 -23.73 -7.19
N LEU A 10 -2.03 -22.61 -7.86
CA LEU A 10 -3.05 -22.44 -8.87
C LEU A 10 -2.42 -22.45 -10.27
N VAL A 11 -1.91 -23.65 -10.62
CA VAL A 11 -1.79 -24.16 -11.99
C VAL A 11 -1.07 -23.24 -12.99
N SER A 12 0.20 -23.54 -13.22
CA SER A 12 0.77 -23.29 -14.53
C SER A 12 0.04 -24.14 -15.57
N CYS A 13 -1.02 -23.66 -16.16
CA CYS A 13 -1.53 -24.18 -17.41
C CYS A 13 -0.57 -23.69 -18.52
N ASN A 14 0.46 -24.49 -18.80
CA ASN A 14 1.30 -24.28 -19.96
C ASN A 14 0.50 -24.75 -21.19
N ASP A 15 0.48 -23.94 -22.28
CA ASP A 15 -0.22 -24.21 -23.56
C ASP A 15 0.28 -25.48 -24.27
N GLY A 16 0.16 -26.62 -23.66
CA GLY A 16 0.56 -27.90 -24.21
C GLY A 16 0.10 -29.11 -23.41
N ASP A 17 -0.34 -28.93 -22.18
CA ASP A 17 -0.75 -30.03 -21.33
C ASP A 17 -2.26 -30.30 -21.44
N ARG A 18 -2.60 -31.36 -22.19
CA ARG A 18 -3.97 -31.89 -22.36
C ARG A 18 -4.54 -32.55 -21.10
N GLY A 19 -4.16 -32.10 -19.90
CA GLY A 19 -4.48 -32.73 -18.64
C GLY A 19 -5.10 -31.86 -17.55
N CYS A 20 -5.32 -30.57 -17.77
CA CYS A 20 -5.96 -29.71 -16.75
C CYS A 20 -7.47 -29.96 -16.68
N PHE A 21 -7.90 -30.84 -15.80
CA PHE A 21 -9.31 -30.98 -15.44
C PHE A 21 -9.79 -29.69 -14.74
N GLY A 22 -10.60 -28.87 -15.43
CA GLY A 22 -11.28 -27.72 -14.86
C GLY A 22 -11.11 -26.37 -15.55
N CYS A 23 -10.27 -26.25 -16.59
CA CYS A 23 -10.07 -24.96 -17.30
C CYS A 23 -11.11 -24.65 -18.39
N ALA A 24 -12.06 -25.54 -18.66
CA ALA A 24 -13.11 -25.28 -19.64
C ALA A 24 -14.20 -24.39 -19.02
N GLY A 25 -14.20 -23.11 -19.39
CA GLY A 25 -15.24 -22.16 -19.00
C GLY A 25 -14.82 -21.01 -18.11
N PHE A 26 -13.53 -20.82 -17.87
CA PHE A 26 -13.05 -19.64 -17.14
C PHE A 26 -13.09 -18.43 -18.08
N THR A 27 -14.00 -17.50 -17.82
CA THR A 27 -13.92 -16.15 -18.36
C THR A 27 -12.86 -15.39 -17.57
N PRO A 28 -11.90 -14.70 -18.22
CA PRO A 28 -10.97 -13.84 -17.53
C PRO A 28 -11.74 -12.83 -16.66
N THR A 29 -11.42 -12.79 -15.36
CA THR A 29 -12.02 -11.82 -14.45
C THR A 29 -10.95 -10.77 -14.14
N GLU A 30 -11.33 -9.52 -14.25
CA GLU A 30 -10.49 -8.37 -13.93
C GLU A 30 -10.52 -8.13 -12.42
N PHE A 31 -9.35 -7.82 -11.82
CA PHE A 31 -9.23 -7.50 -10.40
C PHE A 31 -8.46 -6.18 -10.23
N SER A 32 -8.89 -5.34 -9.31
CA SER A 32 -8.10 -4.21 -8.85
C SER A 32 -7.26 -4.63 -7.64
N LYS A 33 -5.96 -4.29 -7.62
CA LYS A 33 -5.04 -4.64 -6.54
C LYS A 33 -4.46 -3.44 -5.82
N GLY A 34 -4.04 -2.40 -6.55
CA GLY A 34 -3.51 -1.17 -5.99
C GLY A 34 -4.46 -0.02 -6.25
N VAL A 35 -4.55 0.91 -5.32
CA VAL A 35 -5.32 2.14 -5.48
C VAL A 35 -4.60 3.31 -4.84
N VAL A 36 -4.60 4.45 -5.53
CA VAL A 36 -4.16 5.75 -4.98
C VAL A 36 -5.21 6.82 -5.30
N SER A 37 -5.30 7.85 -4.47
CA SER A 37 -6.25 8.94 -4.69
C SER A 37 -5.60 10.27 -4.36
N ALA A 38 -5.65 11.20 -5.31
CA ALA A 38 -5.18 12.57 -5.25
C ALA A 38 -5.68 13.34 -6.48
N ASP A 39 -5.43 14.63 -6.54
CA ASP A 39 -5.68 15.43 -7.75
C ASP A 39 -4.55 15.19 -8.78
N PHE A 40 -4.80 14.31 -9.76
CA PHE A 40 -3.84 13.97 -10.81
C PHE A 40 -3.96 14.84 -12.05
N ASN A 41 -5.08 15.55 -12.21
CA ASN A 41 -5.32 16.38 -13.39
C ASN A 41 -5.18 17.89 -13.11
N GLY A 42 -5.00 18.29 -11.85
CA GLY A 42 -4.81 19.67 -11.42
C GLY A 42 -6.09 20.49 -11.39
N ASP A 43 -7.28 19.85 -11.29
CA ASP A 43 -8.58 20.54 -11.29
C ASP A 43 -9.11 20.86 -9.88
N GLY A 44 -8.42 20.40 -8.84
CA GLY A 44 -8.75 20.63 -7.44
C GLY A 44 -9.68 19.59 -6.82
N PHE A 45 -10.07 18.54 -7.56
CA PHE A 45 -10.85 17.43 -7.05
C PHE A 45 -9.99 16.17 -6.97
N ALA A 46 -10.27 15.30 -6.00
CA ALA A 46 -9.55 14.05 -5.88
C ALA A 46 -9.98 13.05 -6.97
N ASP A 47 -9.00 12.53 -7.71
CA ASP A 47 -9.12 11.45 -8.67
C ASP A 47 -8.86 10.10 -7.99
N VAL A 48 -9.21 9.01 -8.65
CA VAL A 48 -8.90 7.65 -8.21
C VAL A 48 -8.16 6.91 -9.31
N ILE A 49 -6.96 6.42 -8.99
CA ILE A 49 -6.19 5.58 -9.89
C ILE A 49 -6.16 4.16 -9.31
N ALA A 50 -6.54 3.17 -10.11
CA ALA A 50 -6.58 1.77 -9.69
C ALA A 50 -5.89 0.85 -10.68
N LEU A 51 -5.18 -0.15 -10.16
CA LEU A 51 -4.65 -1.25 -10.95
C LEU A 51 -5.77 -2.21 -11.33
N SER A 52 -5.75 -2.64 -12.57
CA SER A 52 -6.65 -3.66 -13.09
C SER A 52 -5.84 -4.80 -13.68
N THR A 53 -5.94 -5.98 -13.06
CA THR A 53 -5.22 -7.17 -13.48
C THR A 53 -6.20 -8.20 -14.02
N ILE A 54 -5.85 -8.89 -15.10
CA ILE A 54 -6.63 -9.98 -15.69
C ILE A 54 -6.10 -11.31 -15.17
N ARG A 55 -6.95 -12.15 -14.60
CA ARG A 55 -6.60 -13.51 -14.18
C ARG A 55 -7.56 -14.54 -14.80
N PRO A 56 -7.10 -15.73 -15.23
CA PRO A 56 -5.68 -16.14 -15.27
C PRO A 56 -4.89 -15.28 -16.25
N PRO A 57 -3.61 -15.08 -15.99
CA PRO A 57 -2.77 -14.34 -16.92
C PRO A 57 -2.76 -15.10 -18.25
N VAL A 58 -3.57 -14.63 -19.18
CA VAL A 58 -3.39 -15.00 -20.59
C VAL A 58 -2.17 -14.21 -21.02
N SER A 59 -1.13 -14.90 -21.43
CA SER A 59 0.20 -14.40 -21.78
C SER A 59 0.25 -13.28 -22.84
N ALA A 60 -0.85 -12.62 -23.12
CA ALA A 60 -1.00 -11.60 -24.13
C ALA A 60 -1.83 -10.37 -23.70
N SER A 61 -2.33 -10.32 -22.45
CA SER A 61 -3.11 -9.16 -22.00
C SER A 61 -2.38 -8.47 -20.86
N PRO A 62 -1.70 -7.33 -21.11
CA PRO A 62 -1.11 -6.54 -20.06
C PRO A 62 -2.17 -6.06 -19.07
N SER A 63 -1.81 -5.92 -17.81
CA SER A 63 -2.60 -5.20 -16.83
C SER A 63 -2.77 -3.75 -17.25
N ASN A 64 -3.74 -3.07 -16.68
CA ASN A 64 -3.96 -1.65 -16.97
C ASN A 64 -4.03 -0.86 -15.68
N ILE A 65 -3.53 0.36 -15.74
CA ILE A 65 -3.85 1.42 -14.80
C ILE A 65 -5.14 2.08 -15.31
N LYS A 66 -6.14 2.19 -14.44
CA LYS A 66 -7.40 2.88 -14.70
C LYS A 66 -7.43 4.18 -13.92
N ALA A 67 -7.40 5.30 -14.62
CA ALA A 67 -7.54 6.63 -14.02
C ALA A 67 -9.00 7.08 -14.10
N TYR A 68 -9.69 7.11 -12.99
CA TYR A 68 -11.02 7.67 -12.81
C TYR A 68 -10.87 9.13 -12.42
N LEU A 69 -10.94 10.03 -13.42
CA LEU A 69 -10.78 11.46 -13.19
C LEU A 69 -12.11 12.06 -12.72
N SER A 70 -12.06 12.78 -11.62
CA SER A 70 -13.18 13.56 -11.12
C SER A 70 -13.40 14.77 -12.03
N THR A 71 -14.62 15.09 -12.33
CA THR A 71 -15.03 16.29 -13.10
C THR A 71 -15.77 17.30 -12.25
N ALA A 72 -16.13 16.88 -11.05
CA ALA A 72 -16.72 17.66 -9.98
C ALA A 72 -16.70 16.79 -8.71
N ALA A 73 -16.91 17.38 -7.56
CA ALA A 73 -16.94 16.68 -6.28
C ALA A 73 -17.76 15.37 -6.33
N GLY A 74 -17.10 14.22 -6.24
CA GLY A 74 -17.72 12.88 -6.29
C GLY A 74 -18.29 12.45 -7.64
N VAL A 75 -18.00 13.16 -8.73
CA VAL A 75 -18.48 12.82 -10.09
C VAL A 75 -17.33 12.42 -10.98
N PHE A 76 -17.26 11.16 -11.35
CA PHE A 76 -16.18 10.60 -12.17
C PHE A 76 -16.58 10.37 -13.62
N GLY A 77 -15.63 10.61 -14.53
CA GLY A 77 -15.73 10.25 -15.93
C GLY A 77 -15.45 8.76 -16.16
N ALA A 78 -15.58 8.32 -17.42
CA ALA A 78 -15.10 7.00 -17.82
C ALA A 78 -13.57 6.91 -17.60
N PRO A 79 -13.03 5.75 -17.16
CA PRO A 79 -11.61 5.65 -16.84
C PRO A 79 -10.70 5.81 -18.07
N VAL A 80 -9.61 6.55 -17.90
CA VAL A 80 -8.52 6.62 -18.87
C VAL A 80 -7.60 5.40 -18.59
N LEU A 81 -7.25 4.68 -19.64
CA LEU A 81 -6.48 3.43 -19.55
C LEU A 81 -5.02 3.67 -19.96
N THR A 82 -4.09 3.22 -19.12
CA THR A 82 -2.67 3.12 -19.44
C THR A 82 -2.23 1.67 -19.28
N ALA A 83 -1.54 1.11 -20.27
CA ALA A 83 -1.02 -0.26 -20.19
C ALA A 83 0.09 -0.33 -19.13
N ASP A 84 0.02 -1.32 -18.26
CA ASP A 84 1.01 -1.66 -17.24
C ASP A 84 1.61 -3.04 -17.54
N GLY A 85 2.68 -3.40 -16.83
CA GLY A 85 3.33 -4.70 -16.92
C GLY A 85 2.44 -5.89 -16.51
N PHE A 86 3.07 -7.02 -16.21
CA PHE A 86 2.35 -8.20 -15.77
C PHE A 86 2.27 -8.26 -14.24
N ASN A 87 1.06 -8.46 -13.73
CA ASN A 87 0.77 -8.67 -12.32
C ASN A 87 1.30 -7.57 -11.39
N PRO A 88 1.01 -6.28 -11.65
CA PRO A 88 1.32 -5.21 -10.71
C PRO A 88 0.57 -5.46 -9.39
N LEU A 89 1.26 -5.22 -8.28
CA LEU A 89 0.75 -5.49 -6.94
C LEU A 89 0.47 -4.23 -6.12
N TYR A 90 1.17 -3.14 -6.42
CA TYR A 90 1.11 -1.93 -5.62
C TYR A 90 1.27 -0.68 -6.49
N LEU A 91 0.65 0.43 -6.06
CA LEU A 91 0.81 1.76 -6.63
C LEU A 91 1.30 2.75 -5.56
N ALA A 92 2.20 3.63 -5.98
CA ALA A 92 2.55 4.83 -5.24
C ALA A 92 2.51 6.05 -6.17
N ALA A 93 2.32 7.24 -5.62
CA ALA A 93 2.25 8.48 -6.39
C ALA A 93 3.09 9.58 -5.75
N ALA A 94 3.84 10.31 -6.58
CA ALA A 94 4.58 11.52 -6.23
C ALA A 94 4.89 12.31 -7.51
N ASP A 95 5.19 13.60 -7.39
CA ASP A 95 5.77 14.38 -8.50
C ASP A 95 7.25 14.01 -8.64
N LEU A 96 7.56 13.04 -9.51
CA LEU A 96 8.90 12.50 -9.70
C LEU A 96 9.74 13.33 -10.67
N ASN A 97 9.11 14.14 -11.51
CA ASN A 97 9.81 14.92 -12.51
C ASN A 97 9.84 16.42 -12.22
N GLY A 98 9.23 16.87 -11.13
CA GLY A 98 9.20 18.26 -10.67
C GLY A 98 8.32 19.16 -11.54
N ASP A 99 7.31 18.61 -12.24
CA ASP A 99 6.47 19.38 -13.15
C ASP A 99 5.15 19.88 -12.54
N GLY A 100 4.89 19.49 -11.29
CA GLY A 100 3.73 19.87 -10.48
C GLY A 100 2.54 18.94 -10.63
N LEU A 101 2.63 17.87 -11.43
CA LEU A 101 1.63 16.80 -11.52
C LEU A 101 2.15 15.53 -10.82
N LEU A 102 1.24 14.77 -10.23
CA LEU A 102 1.61 13.50 -9.63
C LEU A 102 1.83 12.42 -10.69
N ASP A 103 2.99 11.79 -10.63
CA ASP A 103 3.39 10.61 -11.39
C ASP A 103 3.04 9.34 -10.62
N LEU A 104 3.14 8.17 -11.26
CA LEU A 104 2.87 6.87 -10.65
C LEU A 104 4.09 5.96 -10.68
N VAL A 105 4.20 5.12 -9.67
CA VAL A 105 5.10 3.96 -9.68
C VAL A 105 4.28 2.73 -9.38
N SER A 106 4.32 1.72 -10.26
CA SER A 106 3.78 0.40 -9.95
C SER A 106 4.89 -0.58 -9.60
N ALA A 107 4.63 -1.49 -8.65
CA ALA A 107 5.50 -2.62 -8.34
C ALA A 107 4.95 -3.86 -9.02
N SER A 108 5.67 -4.37 -10.04
CA SER A 108 5.26 -5.47 -10.90
C SER A 108 6.08 -6.72 -10.57
N PHE A 109 5.47 -7.63 -9.77
CA PHE A 109 6.18 -8.79 -9.22
C PHE A 109 6.67 -9.77 -10.27
N ASP A 110 5.81 -10.12 -11.23
CA ASP A 110 6.14 -11.14 -12.24
C ASP A 110 7.14 -10.62 -13.30
N ASP A 111 7.11 -9.33 -13.60
CA ASP A 111 8.10 -8.67 -14.46
C ASP A 111 9.41 -8.37 -13.73
N GLY A 112 9.38 -8.39 -12.40
CA GLY A 112 10.54 -8.02 -11.59
C GLY A 112 10.95 -6.56 -11.79
N ALA A 113 9.99 -5.65 -11.79
CA ALA A 113 10.19 -4.26 -12.12
C ALA A 113 9.43 -3.28 -11.21
N LEU A 114 9.96 -2.07 -11.12
CA LEU A 114 9.18 -0.87 -10.83
C LEU A 114 8.95 -0.16 -12.15
N ASP A 115 7.69 0.07 -12.48
CA ASP A 115 7.27 0.79 -13.67
C ASP A 115 6.89 2.23 -13.29
N VAL A 116 7.67 3.20 -13.78
CA VAL A 116 7.47 4.63 -13.50
C VAL A 116 6.72 5.27 -14.66
N PHE A 117 5.55 5.84 -14.36
CA PHE A 117 4.68 6.47 -15.34
C PHE A 117 4.59 7.97 -15.08
N PHE A 118 5.18 8.77 -15.95
CA PHE A 118 5.04 10.21 -15.87
C PHE A 118 3.69 10.67 -16.35
N ASN A 119 3.04 11.54 -15.58
CA ASN A 119 1.78 12.19 -15.96
C ASN A 119 1.99 13.04 -17.21
N ASN A 120 1.02 13.03 -18.10
CA ASN A 120 1.13 13.74 -19.36
C ASN A 120 0.68 15.19 -19.20
N LYS A 121 1.61 16.12 -19.21
CA LYS A 121 1.36 17.57 -19.04
C LYS A 121 0.41 18.17 -20.07
N THR A 122 0.27 17.55 -21.25
CA THR A 122 -0.68 17.99 -22.28
C THR A 122 -2.06 17.36 -22.16
N SER A 123 -2.19 16.32 -21.37
CA SER A 123 -3.43 15.61 -21.04
C SER A 123 -3.36 15.08 -19.60
N PRO A 124 -3.42 15.98 -18.59
CA PRO A 124 -3.25 15.59 -17.20
C PRO A 124 -4.23 14.51 -16.77
N GLY A 125 -3.73 13.54 -15.98
CA GLY A 125 -4.47 12.32 -15.61
C GLY A 125 -4.34 11.17 -16.62
N ALA A 126 -3.73 11.39 -17.80
CA ALA A 126 -3.21 10.32 -18.66
C ALA A 126 -1.71 10.16 -18.42
N PHE A 127 -1.20 8.93 -18.53
CA PHE A 127 0.21 8.64 -18.25
C PHE A 127 0.97 8.27 -19.52
N ASN A 128 2.24 8.68 -19.58
CA ASN A 128 3.16 8.29 -20.64
C ASN A 128 3.55 6.80 -20.47
N PRO A 129 4.11 6.16 -21.51
CA PRO A 129 4.66 4.79 -21.38
C PRO A 129 5.68 4.70 -20.23
N ALA A 130 5.70 3.54 -19.54
CA ALA A 130 6.55 3.32 -18.39
C ALA A 130 8.05 3.45 -18.68
N VAL A 131 8.76 4.03 -17.73
CA VAL A 131 10.20 3.84 -17.57
C VAL A 131 10.39 2.66 -16.61
N VAL A 132 11.01 1.58 -17.10
CA VAL A 132 11.12 0.31 -16.37
C VAL A 132 12.43 0.27 -15.59
N LEU A 133 12.36 0.09 -14.27
CA LEU A 133 13.49 -0.10 -13.38
C LEU A 133 13.53 -1.56 -12.93
N ASN A 134 14.66 -2.23 -13.11
CA ASN A 134 14.81 -3.64 -12.74
C ASN A 134 14.81 -3.81 -11.21
N SER A 135 13.78 -4.48 -10.68
CA SER A 135 13.58 -4.76 -9.24
C SER A 135 12.95 -6.16 -9.08
N PRO A 136 13.77 -7.23 -9.08
CA PRO A 136 13.27 -8.61 -9.08
C PRO A 136 12.42 -8.93 -7.86
N GLY A 137 11.15 -9.28 -8.09
CA GLY A 137 10.20 -9.63 -7.04
C GLY A 137 9.56 -8.43 -6.32
N ALA A 138 9.62 -7.24 -6.94
CA ALA A 138 9.00 -6.03 -6.36
C ALA A 138 7.52 -6.28 -6.05
N SER A 139 7.15 -6.12 -4.79
CA SER A 139 5.79 -6.31 -4.30
C SER A 139 5.17 -5.03 -3.73
N GLN A 140 6.02 -4.06 -3.35
CA GLN A 140 5.61 -2.76 -2.84
C GLN A 140 6.73 -1.75 -3.09
N VAL A 141 6.39 -0.47 -3.18
CA VAL A 141 7.33 0.64 -3.30
C VAL A 141 6.91 1.78 -2.36
N ALA A 142 7.88 2.37 -1.69
CA ALA A 142 7.73 3.61 -0.93
C ALA A 142 8.58 4.71 -1.55
N ILE A 143 8.15 5.96 -1.40
CA ILE A 143 8.76 7.13 -2.02
C ILE A 143 9.14 8.13 -0.93
N ALA A 144 10.40 8.54 -0.90
CA ALA A 144 10.90 9.62 -0.04
C ALA A 144 12.22 10.18 -0.60
N ASP A 145 12.60 11.38 -0.21
CA ASP A 145 13.94 11.93 -0.47
C ASP A 145 14.91 11.29 0.54
N MET A 146 15.57 10.21 0.12
CA MET A 146 16.40 9.37 0.98
C MET A 146 17.83 9.93 1.18
N ASN A 147 18.21 10.94 0.38
CA ASN A 147 19.53 11.52 0.41
C ASN A 147 19.53 13.04 0.65
N GLY A 148 18.36 13.67 0.87
CA GLY A 148 18.20 15.07 1.19
C GLY A 148 18.53 16.02 0.03
N ASP A 149 18.47 15.57 -1.22
CA ASP A 149 18.76 16.40 -2.39
C ASP A 149 17.52 17.12 -2.98
N GLY A 150 16.34 16.85 -2.42
CA GLY A 150 15.06 17.40 -2.81
C GLY A 150 14.38 16.63 -3.95
N LEU A 151 14.93 15.51 -4.40
CA LEU A 151 14.33 14.63 -5.40
C LEU A 151 13.76 13.37 -4.73
N PRO A 152 12.55 12.93 -5.10
CA PRO A 152 11.97 11.72 -4.54
C PRO A 152 12.70 10.46 -5.03
N ASP A 153 13.25 9.68 -4.10
CA ASP A 153 13.84 8.36 -4.35
C ASP A 153 12.79 7.26 -4.18
N LEU A 154 13.10 6.04 -4.67
CA LEU A 154 12.22 4.89 -4.55
C LEU A 154 12.89 3.80 -3.70
N VAL A 155 12.12 3.24 -2.76
CA VAL A 155 12.54 2.05 -1.99
C VAL A 155 11.57 0.91 -2.27
N SER A 156 12.05 -0.18 -2.86
CA SER A 156 11.24 -1.37 -3.13
C SER A 156 11.34 -2.39 -2.02
N ALA A 157 10.20 -3.01 -1.65
CA ALA A 157 10.17 -4.27 -0.94
C ALA A 157 10.13 -5.41 -1.95
N ASP A 158 11.16 -6.24 -1.93
CA ASP A 158 11.34 -7.34 -2.86
C ASP A 158 12.15 -8.48 -2.21
N PHE A 159 12.82 -9.33 -2.99
CA PHE A 159 13.79 -10.31 -2.47
C PHE A 159 14.96 -9.65 -1.72
N ASN A 160 15.18 -8.37 -1.97
CA ASN A 160 16.04 -7.46 -1.23
C ASN A 160 15.25 -6.16 -0.99
N VAL A 161 15.61 -5.36 0.00
CA VAL A 161 15.14 -3.97 0.03
C VAL A 161 16.13 -3.15 -0.79
N SER A 162 15.64 -2.55 -1.86
CA SER A 162 16.47 -1.85 -2.84
C SER A 162 16.11 -0.37 -2.91
N LEU A 163 17.12 0.49 -2.84
CA LEU A 163 17.01 1.94 -2.99
C LEU A 163 17.42 2.35 -4.40
N PHE A 164 16.55 3.05 -5.10
CA PHE A 164 16.77 3.69 -6.39
C PHE A 164 16.88 5.19 -6.18
N VAL A 165 18.11 5.70 -6.16
CA VAL A 165 18.37 7.12 -5.98
C VAL A 165 18.05 7.87 -7.26
N GLN A 166 17.24 8.91 -7.16
CA GLN A 166 16.99 9.82 -8.26
C GLN A 166 18.18 10.77 -8.43
N THR A 167 18.77 10.82 -9.63
CA THR A 167 19.97 11.63 -9.91
C THR A 167 19.65 12.94 -10.64
N SER A 168 18.50 13.02 -11.23
CA SER A 168 17.86 14.20 -11.81
C SER A 168 16.39 13.89 -12.01
N ALA A 169 15.56 14.92 -12.13
CA ALA A 169 14.12 14.78 -12.29
C ALA A 169 13.72 13.65 -13.25
N GLY A 170 13.08 12.60 -12.73
CA GLY A 170 12.64 11.42 -13.47
C GLY A 170 13.74 10.43 -13.88
N THR A 171 14.97 10.55 -13.39
CA THR A 171 16.09 9.67 -13.75
C THR A 171 16.69 9.00 -12.52
N PHE A 172 16.71 7.67 -12.49
CA PHE A 172 17.16 6.89 -11.36
C PHE A 172 18.50 6.19 -11.63
N ALA A 173 19.35 6.13 -10.61
CA ALA A 173 20.59 5.35 -10.63
C ALA A 173 20.30 3.85 -10.53
N ALA A 174 21.34 3.03 -10.75
CA ALA A 174 21.26 1.59 -10.44
C ALA A 174 20.94 1.36 -8.96
N PRO A 175 20.12 0.34 -8.62
CA PRO A 175 19.67 0.12 -7.25
C PRO A 175 20.81 -0.21 -6.28
N ILE A 176 20.68 0.30 -5.07
CA ILE A 176 21.53 -0.01 -3.91
C ILE A 176 20.77 -0.98 -3.03
N SER A 177 21.33 -2.17 -2.73
CA SER A 177 20.71 -3.10 -1.78
C SER A 177 20.92 -2.61 -0.35
N LEU A 178 19.82 -2.31 0.34
CA LEU A 178 19.80 -1.91 1.76
C LEU A 178 19.70 -3.13 2.69
N TYR A 179 18.95 -4.16 2.28
CA TYR A 179 18.75 -5.39 3.06
C TYR A 179 18.57 -6.60 2.14
N GLY A 180 19.41 -7.63 2.34
CA GLY A 180 19.42 -8.84 1.49
C GLY A 180 18.53 -9.99 1.98
N GLY A 181 17.70 -9.78 3.01
CA GLY A 181 16.87 -10.83 3.61
C GLY A 181 15.46 -10.96 3.04
N GLY A 182 15.10 -10.10 2.09
CA GLY A 182 13.73 -9.97 1.57
C GLY A 182 12.80 -9.25 2.54
N ALA A 183 11.87 -8.48 2.02
CA ALA A 183 10.85 -7.78 2.81
C ALA A 183 9.47 -7.95 2.18
N ASN A 184 8.44 -8.01 3.03
CA ASN A 184 7.06 -8.01 2.58
C ASN A 184 6.57 -6.58 2.35
N TRP A 185 7.00 -5.65 3.21
CA TRP A 185 6.58 -4.25 3.21
C TRP A 185 7.68 -3.35 3.77
N VAL A 186 7.72 -2.09 3.30
CA VAL A 186 8.60 -1.04 3.84
C VAL A 186 7.79 0.21 4.18
N ALA A 187 8.24 0.94 5.20
CA ALA A 187 7.80 2.28 5.55
C ALA A 187 9.03 3.17 5.79
N LEU A 188 8.93 4.42 5.38
CA LEU A 188 10.03 5.39 5.40
C LEU A 188 9.71 6.57 6.31
N GLY A 189 10.67 7.02 7.08
CA GLY A 189 10.57 8.20 7.93
C GLY A 189 11.70 8.28 8.93
N ASP A 190 11.92 9.44 9.50
CA ASP A 190 12.96 9.68 10.51
C ASP A 190 12.57 9.01 11.84
N LEU A 191 13.32 7.99 12.25
CA LEU A 191 13.13 7.25 13.49
C LEU A 191 14.21 7.59 14.54
N ASN A 192 15.27 8.29 14.13
CA ASN A 192 16.38 8.60 15.04
C ASN A 192 16.49 10.10 15.34
N GLY A 193 15.72 10.96 14.67
CA GLY A 193 15.69 12.40 14.86
C GLY A 193 16.85 13.13 14.16
N ASP A 194 17.49 12.52 13.15
CA ASP A 194 18.60 13.14 12.42
C ASP A 194 18.14 13.93 11.18
N GLY A 195 16.85 13.85 10.85
CA GLY A 195 16.23 14.55 9.74
C GLY A 195 16.32 13.81 8.41
N ALA A 196 16.95 12.64 8.36
CA ALA A 196 16.98 11.78 7.17
C ALA A 196 16.03 10.58 7.33
N PRO A 197 15.41 10.08 6.25
CA PRO A 197 14.54 8.93 6.37
C PRO A 197 15.28 7.64 6.70
N ASP A 198 14.80 6.95 7.73
CA ASP A 198 15.12 5.57 8.06
C ASP A 198 14.19 4.61 7.32
N VAL A 199 14.52 3.32 7.35
CA VAL A 199 13.70 2.27 6.75
C VAL A 199 13.19 1.32 7.82
N ALA A 200 11.88 1.25 8.02
CA ALA A 200 11.26 0.16 8.73
C ALA A 200 10.75 -0.88 7.72
N LEU A 201 10.96 -2.15 8.00
CA LEU A 201 10.53 -3.23 7.12
C LEU A 201 9.90 -4.40 7.90
N THR A 202 9.06 -5.14 7.22
CA THR A 202 8.55 -6.42 7.72
C THR A 202 9.12 -7.57 6.88
N ASP A 203 9.58 -8.60 7.56
CA ASP A 203 10.00 -9.85 6.93
C ASP A 203 9.32 -11.07 7.58
N ASN A 204 9.75 -12.28 7.26
CA ASN A 204 9.19 -13.51 7.83
C ASN A 204 9.50 -13.72 9.33
N VAL A 205 10.31 -12.86 9.94
CA VAL A 205 10.73 -12.93 11.35
C VAL A 205 10.01 -11.89 12.20
N GLY A 206 9.75 -10.71 11.62
CA GLY A 206 9.13 -9.61 12.35
C GLY A 206 9.39 -8.25 11.70
N VAL A 207 9.53 -7.24 12.54
CA VAL A 207 9.83 -5.87 12.13
C VAL A 207 11.30 -5.55 12.37
N LYS A 208 11.95 -5.00 11.36
CA LYS A 208 13.31 -4.49 11.45
C LYS A 208 13.35 -3.02 11.09
N VAL A 209 14.32 -2.34 11.67
CA VAL A 209 14.64 -0.95 11.33
C VAL A 209 16.10 -0.86 10.86
N LEU A 210 16.33 -0.08 9.82
CA LEU A 210 17.63 0.31 9.31
C LEU A 210 17.74 1.81 9.50
N MET A 211 18.58 2.23 10.44
CA MET A 211 18.80 3.65 10.70
C MET A 211 19.74 4.24 9.65
N HIS A 212 19.37 5.37 9.10
CA HIS A 212 20.28 6.17 8.30
C HIS A 212 21.53 6.52 9.10
N THR A 213 22.68 6.58 8.45
CA THR A 213 23.96 6.90 9.11
C THR A 213 24.80 7.83 8.26
N GLY A 214 25.45 8.79 8.90
CA GLY A 214 26.32 9.72 8.21
C GLY A 214 25.69 11.08 7.95
N ALA A 215 26.12 11.75 6.87
CA ALA A 215 25.50 13.01 6.46
C ALA A 215 24.14 12.73 5.79
N ALA A 216 23.19 13.66 5.89
CA ALA A 216 21.86 13.53 5.28
C ALA A 216 21.92 13.24 3.75
N SER A 217 23.01 13.64 3.08
CA SER A 217 23.26 13.33 1.67
C SER A 217 23.85 11.94 1.40
N ALA A 218 24.04 11.11 2.43
CA ALA A 218 24.55 9.76 2.28
C ALA A 218 23.40 8.77 2.13
N THR A 219 23.61 7.70 1.37
CA THR A 219 22.68 6.56 1.26
C THR A 219 23.21 5.36 2.05
N THR A 220 23.66 5.62 3.27
CA THR A 220 24.28 4.61 4.14
C THR A 220 23.40 4.33 5.35
N TYR A 221 23.22 3.06 5.66
CA TYR A 221 22.36 2.59 6.72
C TYR A 221 23.10 1.66 7.67
N ALA A 222 22.75 1.71 8.95
CA ALA A 222 23.24 0.77 9.95
C ALA A 222 22.72 -0.65 9.65
N ALA A 223 23.36 -1.64 10.26
CA ALA A 223 22.85 -3.01 10.19
C ALA A 223 21.42 -3.10 10.75
N PRO A 224 20.53 -3.90 10.15
CA PRO A 224 19.14 -3.99 10.55
C PRO A 224 19.00 -4.50 12.01
N VAL A 225 18.16 -3.83 12.77
CA VAL A 225 17.83 -4.19 14.16
C VAL A 225 16.39 -4.71 14.19
N THR A 226 16.17 -5.90 14.76
CA THR A 226 14.81 -6.42 14.98
C THR A 226 14.19 -5.73 16.19
N VAL A 227 13.10 -4.99 15.98
CA VAL A 227 12.38 -4.23 17.01
C VAL A 227 11.10 -4.91 17.46
N PHE A 228 10.55 -5.83 16.65
CA PHE A 228 9.42 -6.65 17.00
C PHE A 228 9.56 -8.04 16.37
N THR A 229 9.31 -9.07 17.18
CA THR A 229 9.36 -10.46 16.71
C THR A 229 7.95 -11.03 16.68
N GLN A 230 7.55 -11.53 15.53
CA GLN A 230 6.26 -12.19 15.38
C GLN A 230 6.22 -13.53 16.10
N SER A 231 4.99 -13.97 16.40
CA SER A 231 4.77 -15.31 16.97
C SER A 231 5.33 -16.39 16.02
N PRO A 232 6.15 -17.35 16.52
CA PRO A 232 6.89 -18.31 15.69
C PRO A 232 6.02 -19.36 14.96
N ASN A 233 4.70 -19.26 15.03
CA ASN A 233 3.77 -20.22 14.43
C ASN A 233 3.13 -19.74 13.12
N LEU A 234 3.68 -18.72 12.47
CA LEU A 234 3.09 -18.14 11.28
C LEU A 234 3.59 -18.82 10.01
N ASN A 235 2.85 -19.80 9.52
CA ASN A 235 2.91 -20.25 8.12
C ASN A 235 1.97 -19.40 7.21
N VAL A 236 1.57 -18.20 7.65
CA VAL A 236 0.76 -17.28 6.85
C VAL A 236 1.69 -16.21 6.32
N VAL A 237 2.03 -16.34 5.06
CA VAL A 237 2.84 -15.38 4.34
C VAL A 237 1.94 -14.28 3.81
N GLY A 238 2.34 -13.03 4.04
CA GLY A 238 1.82 -11.89 3.29
C GLY A 238 0.94 -10.90 4.03
N ALA A 239 0.80 -10.99 5.36
CA ALA A 239 -0.05 -10.06 6.10
C ALA A 239 0.71 -9.16 7.10
N ASN A 240 2.03 -9.07 6.97
CA ASN A 240 2.85 -8.20 7.81
C ASN A 240 3.06 -6.87 7.09
N ILE A 241 2.09 -6.00 7.23
CA ILE A 241 2.10 -4.68 6.64
C ILE A 241 2.49 -3.71 7.74
N ILE A 242 3.25 -2.66 7.38
CA ILE A 242 3.71 -1.65 8.30
C ILE A 242 3.33 -0.26 7.79
N ALA A 243 2.87 0.59 8.69
CA ALA A 243 2.75 2.03 8.52
C ALA A 243 3.56 2.75 9.60
N MET A 244 3.92 3.99 9.34
CA MET A 244 4.71 4.83 10.25
C MET A 244 4.02 6.17 10.44
N GLY A 245 4.07 6.72 11.66
CA GLY A 245 3.57 8.05 11.99
C GLY A 245 3.51 8.29 13.50
N ASP A 246 3.51 9.54 13.92
CA ASP A 246 3.38 9.96 15.32
C ASP A 246 1.91 9.73 15.78
N VAL A 247 1.64 8.55 16.36
CA VAL A 247 0.27 8.18 16.76
C VAL A 247 -0.08 8.56 18.19
N ASP A 248 0.91 8.92 19.02
CA ASP A 248 0.65 9.40 20.37
C ASP A 248 0.82 10.93 20.51
N GLY A 249 1.40 11.57 19.50
CA GLY A 249 1.55 13.02 19.42
C GLY A 249 2.73 13.55 20.24
N ASP A 250 3.78 12.74 20.43
CA ASP A 250 5.01 13.15 21.11
C ASP A 250 6.05 13.74 20.14
N GLY A 251 5.80 13.71 18.83
CA GLY A 251 6.64 14.23 17.76
C GLY A 251 7.60 13.21 17.18
N LEU A 252 7.55 11.94 17.62
CA LEU A 252 8.35 10.85 17.09
C LEU A 252 7.50 9.92 16.24
N ASN A 253 8.11 9.32 15.23
CA ASN A 253 7.43 8.33 14.42
C ASN A 253 7.33 6.99 15.16
N ASP A 254 6.11 6.49 15.31
CA ASP A 254 5.77 5.18 15.80
C ASP A 254 5.58 4.19 14.65
N LEU A 255 5.51 2.90 14.97
CA LEU A 255 5.24 1.85 13.99
C LEU A 255 3.88 1.20 14.26
N VAL A 256 3.08 1.07 13.22
CA VAL A 256 1.79 0.37 13.25
C VAL A 256 1.88 -0.84 12.33
N ILE A 257 1.71 -2.03 12.87
CA ILE A 257 1.91 -3.29 12.13
C ILE A 257 0.69 -4.19 12.22
N THR A 258 0.45 -4.98 11.19
CA THR A 258 -0.58 -6.00 11.20
C THR A 258 0.01 -7.37 11.51
N ASP A 259 -0.69 -8.16 12.31
CA ASP A 259 -0.39 -9.56 12.58
C ASP A 259 -1.62 -10.41 12.23
N PRO A 260 -1.52 -11.34 11.28
CA PRO A 260 -2.65 -12.19 10.89
C PRO A 260 -3.06 -13.20 11.96
N GLY A 261 -2.29 -13.30 13.05
CA GLY A 261 -2.50 -14.29 14.11
C GLY A 261 -2.05 -15.71 13.74
N PRO A 262 -2.07 -16.64 14.69
CA PRO A 262 -1.62 -18.01 14.47
C PRO A 262 -2.58 -18.78 13.56
N THR A 263 -2.05 -19.61 12.67
CA THR A 263 -2.82 -20.50 11.79
C THR A 263 -3.76 -21.41 12.58
N GLY A 264 -5.05 -21.31 12.31
CA GLY A 264 -6.09 -22.23 12.85
C GLY A 264 -6.99 -21.69 13.96
N GLY A 265 -6.73 -20.50 14.49
CA GLY A 265 -7.59 -19.85 15.48
C GLY A 265 -7.53 -18.34 15.35
N MET A 266 -7.70 -17.84 14.14
CA MET A 266 -7.40 -16.47 13.71
C MET A 266 -8.04 -15.41 14.59
N SER A 267 -7.20 -14.69 15.29
CA SER A 267 -7.52 -13.39 15.85
C SER A 267 -6.49 -12.41 15.29
N PRO A 268 -6.67 -11.92 14.05
CA PRO A 268 -5.78 -10.93 13.49
C PRO A 268 -5.80 -9.69 14.38
N ALA A 269 -4.64 -9.05 14.50
CA ALA A 269 -4.45 -7.90 15.35
C ALA A 269 -3.65 -6.81 14.62
N VAL A 270 -3.80 -5.60 15.10
CA VAL A 270 -2.88 -4.50 14.83
C VAL A 270 -2.08 -4.23 16.09
N TYR A 271 -0.78 -4.11 15.96
CA TYR A 271 0.08 -3.68 17.05
C TYR A 271 0.58 -2.26 16.79
N VAL A 272 0.47 -1.44 17.80
CA VAL A 272 1.06 -0.10 17.85
C VAL A 272 2.33 -0.20 18.70
N LEU A 273 3.46 0.10 18.10
CA LEU A 273 4.77 0.11 18.74
C LEU A 273 5.17 1.57 18.95
N LEU A 274 5.09 2.03 20.20
CA LEU A 274 5.46 3.42 20.52
C LEU A 274 6.97 3.54 20.64
N GLN A 275 7.52 4.58 20.03
CA GLN A 275 8.94 4.90 20.10
C GLN A 275 9.29 5.43 21.49
N ASP A 276 10.49 5.09 21.98
CA ASP A 276 11.01 5.59 23.25
C ASP A 276 11.63 6.98 23.07
N PRO A 277 11.05 8.06 23.64
CA PRO A 277 11.61 9.40 23.51
C PRO A 277 13.00 9.57 24.18
N ALA A 278 13.40 8.65 25.05
CA ALA A 278 14.73 8.64 25.64
C ALA A 278 15.77 7.84 24.83
N ASN A 279 15.30 6.99 23.90
CA ASN A 279 16.16 6.14 23.10
C ASN A 279 15.55 5.93 21.70
N HIS A 280 15.74 6.91 20.83
CA HIS A 280 15.18 6.96 19.49
C HIS A 280 15.50 5.66 18.70
N GLY A 281 14.55 5.19 17.93
CA GLY A 281 14.63 3.92 17.20
C GLY A 281 14.39 2.68 18.05
N SER A 282 14.08 2.85 19.36
CA SER A 282 13.67 1.77 20.25
C SER A 282 12.16 1.80 20.48
N PHE A 283 11.53 0.63 20.51
CA PHE A 283 10.08 0.47 20.64
C PHE A 283 9.75 -0.50 21.80
N PRO A 284 9.96 -0.05 23.06
CA PRO A 284 9.80 -0.93 24.23
C PRO A 284 8.34 -1.27 24.54
N THR A 285 7.39 -0.48 24.03
CA THR A 285 5.97 -0.63 24.30
C THR A 285 5.22 -1.03 23.05
N SER A 286 4.45 -2.10 23.13
CA SER A 286 3.51 -2.50 22.07
C SER A 286 2.13 -2.74 22.65
N VAL A 287 1.10 -2.26 21.94
CA VAL A 287 -0.31 -2.46 22.31
C VAL A 287 -1.03 -3.11 21.15
N GLY A 288 -1.66 -4.26 21.39
CA GLY A 288 -2.42 -4.99 20.37
C GLY A 288 -3.91 -4.64 20.40
N TYR A 289 -4.49 -4.45 19.21
CA TYR A 289 -5.92 -4.24 18.99
C TYR A 289 -6.46 -5.35 18.11
N ALA A 290 -7.55 -6.01 18.55
CA ALA A 290 -8.22 -7.01 17.73
C ALA A 290 -8.92 -6.33 16.56
N ILE A 291 -8.73 -6.87 15.36
CA ILE A 291 -9.46 -6.47 14.15
C ILE A 291 -10.48 -7.54 13.77
N ALA A 292 -11.25 -7.32 12.69
CA ALA A 292 -12.30 -8.26 12.27
C ALA A 292 -11.78 -9.69 12.18
N THR A 293 -12.45 -10.61 12.88
CA THR A 293 -12.11 -12.03 12.81
C THR A 293 -12.34 -12.57 11.38
N GLN A 294 -11.41 -13.38 10.88
CA GLN A 294 -11.44 -14.01 9.55
C GLN A 294 -11.25 -13.06 8.36
N ASP A 295 -10.83 -11.82 8.60
CA ASP A 295 -10.43 -10.90 7.54
C ASP A 295 -8.92 -10.64 7.65
N LEU A 296 -8.17 -11.08 6.65
CA LEU A 296 -6.72 -10.88 6.64
C LEU A 296 -6.42 -9.45 6.23
N PRO A 297 -5.65 -8.68 7.02
CA PRO A 297 -5.22 -7.34 6.63
C PRO A 297 -4.35 -7.41 5.38
N GLN A 298 -4.60 -6.51 4.43
CA GLN A 298 -3.90 -6.42 3.16
C GLN A 298 -3.24 -5.05 2.97
N SER A 299 -3.77 -4.02 3.64
CA SER A 299 -3.22 -2.66 3.64
C SER A 299 -3.44 -1.98 4.98
N ILE A 300 -2.61 -0.99 5.30
CA ILE A 300 -2.73 -0.17 6.50
C ILE A 300 -2.29 1.26 6.20
N LEU A 301 -3.06 2.23 6.67
CA LEU A 301 -2.72 3.65 6.62
C LEU A 301 -2.96 4.30 7.99
N VAL A 302 -2.16 5.31 8.29
CA VAL A 302 -2.36 6.18 9.44
C VAL A 302 -2.67 7.60 8.93
N ARG A 303 -3.81 8.17 9.35
CA ARG A 303 -4.31 9.49 8.90
C ARG A 303 -5.21 10.10 9.96
N ASP A 304 -5.19 11.41 10.07
CA ASP A 304 -6.16 12.17 10.88
C ASP A 304 -7.50 12.25 10.14
N LEU A 305 -8.37 11.27 10.36
CA LEU A 305 -9.71 11.22 9.75
C LEU A 305 -10.66 12.22 10.39
N GLN A 306 -10.40 12.60 11.62
CA GLN A 306 -11.31 13.41 12.42
C GLN A 306 -10.99 14.91 12.37
N GLY A 307 -9.83 15.30 11.79
CA GLY A 307 -9.35 16.69 11.76
C GLY A 307 -8.92 17.20 13.15
N THR A 308 -8.44 16.32 14.01
CA THR A 308 -8.05 16.62 15.40
C THR A 308 -6.56 16.87 15.57
N GLY A 309 -5.75 16.63 14.54
CA GLY A 309 -4.30 16.62 14.57
C GLY A 309 -3.72 15.34 15.18
N LYS A 310 -4.53 14.29 15.37
CA LYS A 310 -4.11 12.97 15.86
C LYS A 310 -4.40 11.93 14.81
N LEU A 311 -3.49 10.97 14.66
CA LEU A 311 -3.60 9.95 13.64
C LEU A 311 -4.54 8.81 14.07
N ASP A 312 -5.43 8.43 13.19
CA ASP A 312 -6.29 7.25 13.26
C ASP A 312 -5.68 6.14 12.39
N ILE A 313 -6.09 4.89 12.59
CA ILE A 313 -5.60 3.73 11.83
C ILE A 313 -6.72 3.20 10.95
N VAL A 314 -6.43 3.01 9.66
CA VAL A 314 -7.34 2.40 8.68
C VAL A 314 -6.68 1.14 8.11
N ILE A 315 -7.42 0.04 8.11
CA ILE A 315 -6.92 -1.26 7.65
C ILE A 315 -7.87 -1.79 6.60
N GLY A 316 -7.34 -2.07 5.42
CA GLY A 316 -8.04 -2.78 4.36
C GLY A 316 -7.85 -4.28 4.49
N GLY A 317 -8.92 -5.04 4.27
CA GLY A 317 -8.92 -6.50 4.26
C GLY A 317 -9.74 -7.09 3.13
N GLY A 318 -9.74 -8.40 3.00
CA GLY A 318 -10.46 -9.07 1.90
C GLY A 318 -11.98 -8.92 1.95
N LYS A 319 -12.55 -8.52 3.09
CA LYS A 319 -14.01 -8.44 3.29
C LYS A 319 -14.48 -7.14 3.92
N SER A 320 -13.59 -6.36 4.53
CA SER A 320 -13.96 -5.18 5.28
C SER A 320 -12.83 -4.14 5.34
N VAL A 321 -13.23 -2.91 5.65
CA VAL A 321 -12.34 -1.87 6.17
C VAL A 321 -12.55 -1.80 7.68
N THR A 322 -11.45 -1.81 8.45
CA THR A 322 -11.45 -1.62 9.89
C THR A 322 -10.86 -0.25 10.20
N VAL A 323 -11.55 0.55 11.01
CA VAL A 323 -11.11 1.87 11.47
C VAL A 323 -10.95 1.86 12.97
N LEU A 324 -9.77 2.29 13.42
CA LEU A 324 -9.44 2.52 14.83
C LEU A 324 -9.21 4.03 15.00
N LEU A 325 -10.13 4.70 15.66
CA LEU A 325 -10.00 6.11 15.97
C LEU A 325 -9.13 6.28 17.23
N HIS A 326 -8.27 7.29 17.24
CA HIS A 326 -7.47 7.59 18.42
C HIS A 326 -8.37 7.89 19.63
N ASP A 327 -7.91 7.51 20.81
CA ASP A 327 -8.60 7.83 22.07
C ASP A 327 -8.15 9.21 22.56
N PRO A 328 -9.03 10.23 22.54
CA PRO A 328 -8.66 11.58 22.96
C PRO A 328 -8.26 11.69 24.44
N ALA A 329 -8.62 10.70 25.25
CA ALA A 329 -8.26 10.67 26.67
C ALA A 329 -6.93 9.97 26.94
N ASN A 330 -6.41 9.17 26.00
CA ASN A 330 -5.25 8.34 26.20
C ASN A 330 -4.33 8.36 24.95
N PRO A 331 -3.34 9.25 24.86
CA PRO A 331 -2.38 9.29 23.75
C PRO A 331 -1.77 7.92 23.45
N GLY A 332 -1.59 7.60 22.17
CA GLY A 332 -1.08 6.30 21.72
C GLY A 332 -2.04 5.14 21.89
N LYS A 333 -3.31 5.40 22.30
CA LYS A 333 -4.36 4.38 22.37
C LYS A 333 -5.50 4.69 21.41
N PHE A 334 -6.22 3.64 21.07
CA PHE A 334 -7.33 3.71 20.12
C PHE A 334 -8.62 3.19 20.71
N LEU A 335 -9.74 3.75 20.26
CA LEU A 335 -11.08 3.30 20.59
C LEU A 335 -11.34 1.90 19.98
N PRO A 336 -12.37 1.18 20.43
CA PRO A 336 -12.76 -0.09 19.82
C PRO A 336 -12.97 0.04 18.30
N ALA A 337 -12.51 -0.97 17.56
CA ALA A 337 -12.55 -0.99 16.10
C ALA A 337 -13.99 -0.85 15.56
N SER A 338 -14.15 0.03 14.57
CA SER A 338 -15.34 0.11 13.72
C SER A 338 -15.08 -0.65 12.44
N ILE A 339 -16.02 -1.54 12.02
CA ILE A 339 -15.87 -2.41 10.88
C ILE A 339 -16.91 -2.06 9.83
N TYR A 340 -16.43 -1.79 8.60
CA TYR A 340 -17.27 -1.43 7.46
C TYR A 340 -17.15 -2.54 6.40
N PRO A 341 -18.26 -3.20 6.04
CA PRO A 341 -18.24 -4.22 4.98
C PRO A 341 -17.77 -3.62 3.65
N ALA A 342 -16.70 -4.17 3.10
CA ALA A 342 -16.09 -3.75 1.84
C ALA A 342 -15.34 -4.95 1.24
N ALA A 343 -15.98 -5.66 0.34
CA ALA A 343 -15.37 -6.84 -0.27
C ALA A 343 -14.19 -6.41 -1.16
N GLY A 344 -13.03 -7.06 -0.95
CA GLY A 344 -11.84 -6.79 -1.76
C GLY A 344 -11.12 -5.47 -1.45
N ALA A 345 -11.26 -4.93 -0.24
CA ALA A 345 -10.49 -3.78 0.22
C ALA A 345 -9.00 -4.14 0.45
N ASN A 346 -8.37 -4.76 -0.56
CA ASN A 346 -7.00 -5.24 -0.46
C ASN A 346 -5.99 -4.09 -0.39
N GLU A 347 -6.29 -2.99 -1.08
CA GLU A 347 -5.59 -1.72 -0.95
C GLU A 347 -6.60 -0.61 -0.66
N ILE A 348 -6.15 0.38 0.09
CA ILE A 348 -6.95 1.54 0.47
C ILE A 348 -6.19 2.84 0.17
N ALA A 349 -6.94 3.88 -0.18
CA ALA A 349 -6.44 5.25 -0.25
C ALA A 349 -7.40 6.17 0.54
N ILE A 350 -6.92 7.34 0.92
CA ILE A 350 -7.68 8.30 1.72
C ILE A 350 -7.60 9.67 1.06
N ALA A 351 -8.76 10.23 0.70
CA ALA A 351 -8.90 11.56 0.12
C ALA A 351 -10.31 12.11 0.33
N ASP A 352 -10.50 13.40 0.20
CA ASP A 352 -11.84 14.03 0.13
C ASP A 352 -12.40 13.84 -1.28
N ILE A 353 -13.19 12.79 -1.46
CA ILE A 353 -13.74 12.39 -2.76
C ILE A 353 -14.95 13.24 -3.14
N ASN A 354 -15.75 13.64 -2.15
CA ASN A 354 -17.01 14.34 -2.39
C ASN A 354 -16.91 15.86 -2.21
N GLY A 355 -15.71 16.38 -1.87
CA GLY A 355 -15.45 17.82 -1.72
C GLY A 355 -16.10 18.46 -0.49
N ASP A 356 -16.41 17.68 0.55
CA ASP A 356 -17.04 18.18 1.78
C ASP A 356 -16.02 18.58 2.87
N GLY A 357 -14.73 18.47 2.58
CA GLY A 357 -13.63 18.78 3.48
C GLY A 357 -13.30 17.67 4.45
N LYS A 358 -13.85 16.46 4.28
CA LYS A 358 -13.57 15.30 5.11
C LYS A 358 -12.93 14.19 4.30
N LEU A 359 -12.11 13.38 4.97
CA LEU A 359 -11.39 12.31 4.31
C LEU A 359 -12.27 11.07 4.17
N ASP A 360 -12.50 10.63 2.97
CA ASP A 360 -13.18 9.39 2.60
C ASP A 360 -12.17 8.25 2.43
N ILE A 361 -12.66 7.00 2.43
CA ILE A 361 -11.82 5.82 2.21
C ILE A 361 -12.15 5.24 0.83
N VAL A 362 -11.17 5.20 -0.04
CA VAL A 362 -11.23 4.52 -1.34
C VAL A 362 -10.69 3.10 -1.18
N VAL A 363 -11.36 2.12 -1.74
CA VAL A 363 -10.95 0.71 -1.69
C VAL A 363 -10.76 0.16 -3.10
N SER A 364 -9.79 -0.70 -3.28
CA SER A 364 -9.47 -1.31 -4.59
C SER A 364 -10.53 -2.28 -5.10
N ASN A 365 -11.43 -2.78 -4.25
CA ASN A 365 -12.54 -3.70 -4.58
C ASN A 365 -12.10 -4.94 -5.38
N GLY A 366 -10.89 -5.43 -5.13
CA GLY A 366 -10.33 -6.63 -5.74
C GLY A 366 -10.84 -7.89 -5.04
N LEU A 367 -11.50 -8.81 -5.76
CA LEU A 367 -11.96 -10.06 -5.16
C LEU A 367 -10.79 -10.94 -4.71
N THR A 368 -10.75 -11.26 -3.44
CA THR A 368 -10.04 -12.43 -2.94
C THR A 368 -10.88 -13.67 -3.27
N PHE A 369 -10.59 -14.37 -4.36
CA PHE A 369 -11.23 -15.59 -4.84
C PHE A 369 -12.76 -15.48 -5.03
N PRO A 370 -13.28 -15.54 -6.27
CA PRO A 370 -14.72 -15.58 -6.50
C PRO A 370 -15.28 -16.88 -5.89
N MET A 371 -16.04 -16.75 -4.82
CA MET A 371 -16.95 -17.83 -4.42
C MET A 371 -17.94 -18.02 -5.57
N GLN A 372 -18.23 -19.27 -5.95
CA GLN A 372 -19.15 -19.60 -7.02
C GLN A 372 -20.49 -18.87 -6.80
N GLY A 373 -20.81 -17.89 -7.67
CA GLY A 373 -22.05 -17.12 -7.60
C GLY A 373 -21.94 -15.65 -7.16
N SER A 374 -20.74 -15.13 -6.85
CA SER A 374 -20.56 -13.70 -6.60
C SER A 374 -20.29 -12.96 -7.92
N VAL A 375 -21.02 -11.86 -8.15
CA VAL A 375 -20.71 -10.92 -9.23
C VAL A 375 -19.49 -10.12 -8.79
N ALA A 376 -18.37 -10.26 -9.51
CA ALA A 376 -17.20 -9.44 -9.29
C ALA A 376 -17.50 -8.00 -9.73
N THR A 377 -17.48 -7.04 -8.82
CA THR A 377 -17.37 -5.64 -9.19
C THR A 377 -15.91 -5.37 -9.53
N THR A 378 -15.63 -4.82 -10.71
CA THR A 378 -14.28 -4.58 -11.24
C THR A 378 -13.84 -3.13 -11.04
N HIS A 379 -14.60 -2.36 -10.26
CA HIS A 379 -14.41 -0.93 -10.05
C HIS A 379 -14.02 -0.67 -8.59
N PRO A 380 -13.13 0.30 -8.33
CA PRO A 380 -12.88 0.75 -6.97
C PRO A 380 -14.17 1.27 -6.32
N GLY A 381 -14.23 1.21 -5.01
CA GLY A 381 -15.36 1.70 -4.24
C GLY A 381 -14.94 2.77 -3.25
N VAL A 382 -15.92 3.50 -2.72
CA VAL A 382 -15.71 4.58 -1.76
C VAL A 382 -16.63 4.40 -0.55
N LEU A 383 -16.06 4.55 0.64
CA LEU A 383 -16.79 4.73 1.90
C LEU A 383 -16.74 6.22 2.22
N LEU A 384 -17.87 6.92 2.03
CA LEU A 384 -17.95 8.35 2.33
C LEU A 384 -18.03 8.58 3.84
N GLN A 385 -17.26 9.53 4.34
CA GLN A 385 -17.29 9.92 5.74
C GLN A 385 -18.60 10.69 6.08
N SER A 386 -19.12 10.43 7.26
CA SER A 386 -20.33 11.11 7.76
C SER A 386 -20.10 12.61 7.93
N ALA A 387 -20.99 13.40 7.37
CA ALA A 387 -20.98 14.85 7.53
C ALA A 387 -21.16 15.31 9.01
N THR A 388 -21.76 14.49 9.86
CA THR A 388 -22.12 14.85 11.23
C THR A 388 -21.27 14.16 12.30
N THR A 389 -20.64 13.04 11.97
CA THR A 389 -19.88 12.23 12.94
C THR A 389 -18.51 11.88 12.33
N PRO A 390 -17.47 12.71 12.56
CA PRO A 390 -16.14 12.46 12.03
C PRO A 390 -15.62 11.07 12.40
N GLY A 391 -14.89 10.44 11.45
CA GLY A 391 -14.35 9.09 11.63
C GLY A 391 -15.37 7.96 11.46
N THR A 392 -16.63 8.25 11.10
CA THR A 392 -17.63 7.23 10.75
C THR A 392 -17.98 7.30 9.27
N PHE A 393 -18.27 6.15 8.68
CA PHE A 393 -18.44 6.02 7.23
C PHE A 393 -19.78 5.41 6.87
N GLY A 394 -20.31 5.79 5.71
CA GLY A 394 -21.48 5.22 5.08
C GLY A 394 -21.20 3.84 4.46
N PRO A 395 -22.19 3.24 3.78
CA PRO A 395 -22.00 2.00 3.04
C PRO A 395 -21.09 2.22 1.83
N LEU A 396 -20.41 1.13 1.39
CA LEU A 396 -19.58 1.14 0.20
C LEU A 396 -20.41 1.52 -1.03
N GLN A 397 -19.87 2.41 -1.84
CA GLN A 397 -20.41 2.86 -3.13
C GLN A 397 -19.37 2.53 -4.21
N ASP A 398 -19.79 1.86 -5.28
CA ASP A 398 -18.91 1.57 -6.42
C ASP A 398 -18.69 2.83 -7.27
N LEU A 399 -17.49 3.03 -7.78
CA LEU A 399 -17.20 4.01 -8.82
C LEU A 399 -17.74 3.52 -10.17
N PRO A 400 -18.01 4.41 -11.11
CA PRO A 400 -18.62 4.06 -12.42
C PRO A 400 -17.73 3.22 -13.33
#